data_94d4d00c28c1c447f78582b9e0910dc4
#
_entry.id   94d4d00c28c1c447f78582b9e0910dc4
#
_cell.length_a   1.000
_cell.length_b   1.000
_cell.length_c   1.000
_cell.angle_alpha   90.00
_cell.angle_beta   90.00
_cell.angle_gamma   90.00
#
_symmetry.space_group_name_H-M   'P 1'
#
loop_
_entity.id
_entity.type
_entity.pdbx_description
1 polymer ?
#
loop_
_entity_poly.entity_id
_entity_poly.type
_entity_poly.pdbx_seq_one_letter_code
_entity_poly.pdbx_strand_id
1 'polypeptide(L)'
;GTVETVALENLERILEVNLKAPIRLCKLVLPHLRASGGGAIVNVASLAGRVPLDHEATYTASKFGLRGFSFAMAEELAGSGITVSVVSPGPIETGFILNEIADVPDMVFSQPMATADEVARAIVASLEDGKRERVMNFASGLLAHVAYLAPSIRAALKPSLEAKGRKAKEHYLA
;
A
#
# COMPACT_ATOMS: atom_id res chain seq x y z
N GLY A 1 5.32 9.82 -11.57
CA GLY A 1 5.21 11.10 -12.32
C GLY A 1 3.84 11.75 -12.17
N THR A 2 3.68 12.97 -12.68
CA THR A 2 2.37 13.68 -12.63
C THR A 2 1.40 13.10 -13.66
N VAL A 3 0.09 13.25 -13.44
CA VAL A 3 -0.95 12.83 -14.39
C VAL A 3 -0.78 13.54 -15.74
N GLU A 4 -0.25 14.75 -15.74
CA GLU A 4 0.00 15.54 -16.94
C GLU A 4 1.15 14.98 -17.80
N THR A 5 2.19 14.43 -17.17
CA THR A 5 3.43 14.03 -17.86
C THR A 5 3.52 12.54 -18.17
N VAL A 6 2.76 11.71 -17.44
CA VAL A 6 2.79 10.25 -17.62
C VAL A 6 1.85 9.84 -18.77
N ALA A 7 2.33 9.00 -19.68
CA ALA A 7 1.52 8.48 -20.77
C ALA A 7 0.27 7.74 -20.26
N LEU A 8 -0.87 7.89 -20.93
CA LEU A 8 -2.16 7.31 -20.53
C LEU A 8 -2.06 5.79 -20.35
N GLU A 9 -1.34 5.11 -21.23
CA GLU A 9 -1.15 3.65 -21.19
C GLU A 9 -0.45 3.20 -19.91
N ASN A 10 0.47 4.01 -19.39
CA ASN A 10 1.15 3.72 -18.13
C ASN A 10 0.22 3.93 -16.93
N LEU A 11 -0.63 4.95 -16.95
CA LEU A 11 -1.66 5.17 -15.91
C LEU A 11 -2.66 4.00 -15.90
N GLU A 12 -3.13 3.56 -17.06
CA GLU A 12 -4.03 2.41 -17.21
C GLU A 12 -3.36 1.12 -16.73
N ARG A 13 -2.08 0.90 -17.06
CA ARG A 13 -1.31 -0.27 -16.62
C ARG A 13 -1.18 -0.33 -15.10
N ILE A 14 -0.99 0.79 -14.43
CA ILE A 14 -0.96 0.85 -12.95
C ILE A 14 -2.29 0.34 -12.37
N LEU A 15 -3.41 0.80 -12.90
CA LEU A 15 -4.73 0.35 -12.45
C LEU A 15 -4.98 -1.11 -12.78
N GLU A 16 -4.58 -1.56 -13.96
CA GLU A 16 -4.74 -2.95 -14.39
C GLU A 16 -3.99 -3.93 -13.46
N VAL A 17 -2.74 -3.62 -13.16
CA VAL A 17 -1.89 -4.49 -12.33
C VAL A 17 -2.23 -4.37 -10.85
N ASN A 18 -2.38 -3.16 -10.32
CA ASN A 18 -2.48 -2.94 -8.87
C ASN A 18 -3.91 -3.07 -8.33
N LEU A 19 -4.93 -2.99 -9.17
CA LEU A 19 -6.34 -3.00 -8.74
C LEU A 19 -7.14 -4.08 -9.45
N LYS A 20 -7.23 -4.04 -10.77
CA LYS A 20 -8.10 -4.96 -11.51
C LYS A 20 -7.62 -6.42 -11.43
N ALA A 21 -6.31 -6.67 -11.54
CA ALA A 21 -5.77 -8.02 -11.42
C ALA A 21 -6.04 -8.64 -10.03
N PRO A 22 -5.77 -7.98 -8.90
CA PRO A 22 -6.17 -8.49 -7.58
C PRO A 22 -7.67 -8.76 -7.44
N ILE A 23 -8.54 -7.87 -7.94
CA ILE A 23 -10.00 -8.08 -7.92
C ILE A 23 -10.37 -9.35 -8.70
N ARG A 24 -9.81 -9.53 -9.91
CA ARG A 24 -10.04 -10.72 -10.72
C ARG A 24 -9.56 -12.00 -10.01
N LEU A 25 -8.35 -11.97 -9.43
CA LEU A 25 -7.80 -13.10 -8.67
C LEU A 25 -8.67 -13.46 -7.46
N CYS A 26 -9.10 -12.45 -6.69
CA CYS A 26 -10.04 -12.68 -5.59
C CYS A 26 -11.33 -13.36 -6.08
N LYS A 27 -11.93 -12.87 -7.17
CA LYS A 27 -13.13 -13.48 -7.76
C LYS A 27 -12.91 -14.94 -8.18
N LEU A 28 -11.77 -15.23 -8.79
CA LEU A 28 -11.45 -16.57 -9.31
C LEU A 28 -11.14 -17.57 -8.19
N VAL A 29 -10.51 -17.15 -7.10
CA VAL A 29 -10.12 -18.06 -6.01
C VAL A 29 -11.29 -18.41 -5.09
N LEU A 30 -12.34 -17.57 -5.00
CA LEU A 30 -13.46 -17.76 -4.07
C LEU A 30 -14.15 -19.13 -4.18
N PRO A 31 -14.50 -19.67 -5.37
CA PRO A 31 -15.10 -20.99 -5.46
C PRO A 31 -14.20 -22.09 -4.88
N HIS A 32 -12.89 -21.97 -5.06
CA HIS A 32 -11.91 -22.94 -4.54
C HIS A 32 -11.81 -22.87 -3.02
N LEU A 33 -11.77 -21.66 -2.44
CA LEU A 33 -11.77 -21.48 -0.99
C LEU A 33 -13.06 -22.00 -0.35
N ARG A 34 -14.22 -21.81 -1.00
CA ARG A 34 -15.49 -22.36 -0.52
C ARG A 34 -15.49 -23.91 -0.57
N ALA A 35 -14.95 -24.48 -1.65
CA ALA A 35 -14.88 -25.94 -1.79
C ALA A 35 -13.92 -26.57 -0.77
N SER A 36 -12.88 -25.86 -0.33
CA SER A 36 -11.96 -26.32 0.72
C SER A 36 -12.46 -26.08 2.15
N GLY A 37 -13.67 -25.54 2.32
CA GLY A 37 -14.25 -25.28 3.64
C GLY A 37 -13.83 -23.97 4.28
N GLY A 38 -13.13 -23.11 3.56
CA GLY A 38 -12.65 -21.79 4.03
C GLY A 38 -11.25 -21.47 3.57
N GLY A 39 -10.70 -20.38 4.10
CA GLY A 39 -9.34 -19.96 3.79
C GLY A 39 -9.11 -18.46 4.02
N ALA A 40 -8.00 -17.96 3.52
CA ALA A 40 -7.62 -16.56 3.70
C ALA A 40 -7.11 -15.93 2.41
N ILE A 41 -7.44 -14.66 2.22
CA ILE A 41 -6.94 -13.79 1.15
C ILE A 41 -6.22 -12.62 1.81
N VAL A 42 -4.99 -12.35 1.38
CA VAL A 42 -4.24 -11.18 1.83
C VAL A 42 -3.88 -10.32 0.62
N ASN A 43 -4.43 -9.12 0.57
CA ASN A 43 -4.09 -8.12 -0.44
C ASN A 43 -3.00 -7.18 0.08
N VAL A 44 -1.96 -6.95 -0.73
CA VAL A 44 -0.89 -6.02 -0.37
C VAL A 44 -1.19 -4.65 -0.97
N ALA A 45 -1.69 -3.76 -0.11
CA ALA A 45 -1.93 -2.37 -0.48
C ALA A 45 -0.66 -1.51 -0.31
N SER A 46 -0.75 -0.39 0.40
CA SER A 46 0.35 0.52 0.73
C SER A 46 -0.15 1.57 1.72
N LEU A 47 0.74 2.31 2.37
CA LEU A 47 0.39 3.59 3.02
C LEU A 47 -0.20 4.59 2.01
N ALA A 48 0.14 4.49 0.71
CA ALA A 48 -0.53 5.22 -0.37
C ALA A 48 -2.03 4.88 -0.54
N GLY A 49 -2.52 3.80 0.06
CA GLY A 49 -3.94 3.49 0.20
C GLY A 49 -4.61 4.15 1.42
N ARG A 50 -3.90 5.00 2.16
CA ARG A 50 -4.36 5.70 3.36
C ARG A 50 -4.16 7.21 3.30
N VAL A 51 -3.20 7.68 2.50
CA VAL A 51 -2.91 9.10 2.29
C VAL A 51 -2.48 9.31 0.83
N PRO A 52 -2.93 10.39 0.18
CA PRO A 52 -2.49 10.70 -1.19
C PRO A 52 -0.99 11.01 -1.22
N LEU A 53 -0.31 10.53 -2.26
CA LEU A 53 1.09 10.85 -2.53
C LEU A 53 1.18 11.79 -3.73
N ASP A 54 2.02 12.82 -3.62
CA ASP A 54 2.30 13.74 -4.71
C ASP A 54 3.03 12.99 -5.83
N HIS A 55 2.74 13.32 -7.07
CA HIS A 55 3.29 12.67 -8.28
C HIS A 55 2.91 11.18 -8.45
N GLU A 56 2.02 10.66 -7.60
CA GLU A 56 1.61 9.25 -7.53
C GLU A 56 0.08 9.09 -7.53
N ALA A 57 -0.64 9.98 -8.25
CA ALA A 57 -2.09 10.02 -8.20
C ALA A 57 -2.76 8.69 -8.59
N THR A 58 -2.34 8.09 -9.70
CA THR A 58 -2.91 6.82 -10.18
C THR A 58 -2.51 5.63 -9.30
N TYR A 59 -1.25 5.60 -8.83
CA TYR A 59 -0.81 4.61 -7.84
C TYR A 59 -1.62 4.74 -6.54
N THR A 60 -1.78 5.96 -6.04
CA THR A 60 -2.64 6.26 -4.88
C THR A 60 -4.06 5.74 -5.11
N ALA A 61 -4.70 6.09 -6.23
CA ALA A 61 -6.04 5.62 -6.57
C ALA A 61 -6.12 4.09 -6.58
N SER A 62 -5.13 3.40 -7.16
CA SER A 62 -5.07 1.94 -7.20
C SER A 62 -5.01 1.32 -5.80
N LYS A 63 -4.20 1.89 -4.90
CA LYS A 63 -4.00 1.36 -3.54
C LYS A 63 -5.16 1.70 -2.59
N PHE A 64 -5.78 2.88 -2.72
CA PHE A 64 -7.06 3.19 -2.06
C PHE A 64 -8.16 2.24 -2.53
N GLY A 65 -8.28 2.04 -3.85
CA GLY A 65 -9.25 1.12 -4.43
C GLY A 65 -9.07 -0.30 -3.94
N LEU A 66 -7.85 -0.84 -3.93
CA LEU A 66 -7.56 -2.19 -3.46
C LEU A 66 -7.88 -2.36 -1.96
N ARG A 67 -7.52 -1.36 -1.13
CA ARG A 67 -7.83 -1.35 0.29
C ARG A 67 -9.34 -1.33 0.53
N GLY A 68 -10.06 -0.42 -0.14
CA GLY A 68 -11.52 -0.31 -0.03
C GLY A 68 -12.24 -1.58 -0.51
N PHE A 69 -11.84 -2.12 -1.66
CA PHE A 69 -12.33 -3.40 -2.17
C PHE A 69 -12.13 -4.53 -1.16
N SER A 70 -10.95 -4.63 -0.57
CA SER A 70 -10.64 -5.71 0.38
C SER A 70 -11.50 -5.60 1.65
N PHE A 71 -11.76 -4.39 2.13
CA PHE A 71 -12.62 -4.17 3.29
C PHE A 71 -14.07 -4.55 3.00
N ALA A 72 -14.60 -4.11 1.85
CA ALA A 72 -15.96 -4.47 1.45
C ALA A 72 -16.11 -5.99 1.28
N MET A 73 -15.13 -6.63 0.62
CA MET A 73 -15.12 -8.08 0.43
C MET A 73 -15.04 -8.85 1.77
N ALA A 74 -14.32 -8.32 2.77
CA ALA A 74 -14.28 -8.91 4.10
C ALA A 74 -15.66 -8.90 4.78
N GLU A 75 -16.45 -7.83 4.60
CA GLU A 75 -17.84 -7.76 5.09
C GLU A 75 -18.74 -8.75 4.34
N GLU A 76 -18.64 -8.82 3.02
CA GLU A 76 -19.42 -9.74 2.19
C GLU A 76 -19.18 -11.22 2.56
N LEU A 77 -17.98 -11.55 3.03
CA LEU A 77 -17.58 -12.92 3.39
C LEU A 77 -17.66 -13.20 4.90
N ALA A 78 -18.21 -12.29 5.69
CA ALA A 78 -18.38 -12.50 7.12
C ALA A 78 -19.18 -13.77 7.40
N GLY A 79 -18.67 -14.62 8.30
CA GLY A 79 -19.31 -15.91 8.65
C GLY A 79 -19.14 -17.03 7.63
N SER A 80 -18.45 -16.82 6.50
CA SER A 80 -18.27 -17.84 5.45
C SER A 80 -17.07 -18.78 5.68
N GLY A 81 -16.26 -18.56 6.72
CA GLY A 81 -14.98 -19.26 6.93
C GLY A 81 -13.84 -18.74 6.04
N ILE A 82 -14.08 -17.67 5.26
CA ILE A 82 -13.05 -17.03 4.42
C ILE A 82 -12.73 -15.66 5.01
N THR A 83 -11.45 -15.43 5.32
CA THR A 83 -10.97 -14.13 5.79
C THR A 83 -10.35 -13.32 4.66
N VAL A 84 -10.49 -11.99 4.72
CA VAL A 84 -9.82 -11.06 3.80
C VAL A 84 -9.08 -10.01 4.60
N SER A 85 -7.79 -9.95 4.41
CA SER A 85 -6.87 -9.04 5.10
C SER A 85 -6.15 -8.12 4.14
N VAL A 86 -5.69 -6.98 4.66
CA VAL A 86 -4.85 -6.02 3.93
C VAL A 86 -3.53 -5.84 4.67
N VAL A 87 -2.42 -5.93 3.97
CA VAL A 87 -1.12 -5.46 4.45
C VAL A 87 -0.81 -4.13 3.78
N SER A 88 -0.55 -3.11 4.57
CA SER A 88 -0.29 -1.74 4.12
C SER A 88 1.14 -1.32 4.50
N PRO A 89 2.16 -1.69 3.71
CA PRO A 89 3.53 -1.29 3.96
C PRO A 89 3.77 0.19 3.61
N GLY A 90 4.80 0.75 4.24
CA GLY A 90 5.47 1.95 3.77
C GLY A 90 6.46 1.62 2.65
N PRO A 91 7.55 2.40 2.50
CA PRO A 91 8.61 2.07 1.57
C PRO A 91 9.29 0.75 1.97
N ILE A 92 9.66 -0.05 0.96
CA ILE A 92 10.28 -1.35 1.15
C ILE A 92 11.66 -1.32 0.50
N GLU A 93 12.67 -1.78 1.21
CA GLU A 93 14.05 -1.89 0.73
C GLU A 93 14.15 -3.01 -0.31
N THR A 94 13.87 -2.66 -1.57
CA THR A 94 13.87 -3.57 -2.71
C THR A 94 14.51 -2.89 -3.92
N GLY A 95 14.95 -3.68 -4.90
CA GLY A 95 15.45 -3.15 -6.17
C GLY A 95 14.49 -2.18 -6.87
N PHE A 96 13.18 -2.30 -6.63
CA PHE A 96 12.18 -1.35 -7.17
C PHE A 96 12.41 0.10 -6.69
N ILE A 97 12.80 0.29 -5.42
CA ILE A 97 13.12 1.62 -4.88
C ILE A 97 14.61 1.94 -5.08
N LEU A 98 15.50 0.98 -4.80
CA LEU A 98 16.93 1.23 -4.75
C LEU A 98 17.57 1.43 -6.13
N ASN A 99 17.04 0.77 -7.18
CA ASN A 99 17.58 0.91 -8.53
C ASN A 99 17.24 2.27 -9.18
N GLU A 100 16.17 2.93 -8.74
CA GLU A 100 15.70 4.23 -9.26
C GLU A 100 15.65 5.29 -8.16
N ILE A 101 16.53 5.15 -7.16
CA ILE A 101 16.50 5.96 -5.95
C ILE A 101 16.51 7.47 -6.23
N ALA A 102 17.20 7.91 -7.28
CA ALA A 102 17.29 9.32 -7.67
C ALA A 102 15.91 9.89 -8.00
N ASP A 103 15.04 9.10 -8.63
CA ASP A 103 13.72 9.50 -9.10
C ASP A 103 12.62 9.33 -8.03
N VAL A 104 12.92 8.58 -6.95
CA VAL A 104 11.97 8.39 -5.85
C VAL A 104 11.84 9.69 -5.03
N PRO A 105 10.61 10.19 -4.77
CA PRO A 105 10.41 11.40 -3.99
C PRO A 105 11.02 11.33 -2.59
N ASP A 106 11.63 12.43 -2.12
CA ASP A 106 12.27 12.51 -0.80
C ASP A 106 11.31 12.13 0.33
N MET A 107 10.05 12.50 0.22
CA MET A 107 8.99 12.16 1.18
C MET A 107 8.94 10.65 1.51
N VAL A 108 9.24 9.77 0.54
CA VAL A 108 9.25 8.31 0.74
C VAL A 108 10.28 7.92 1.80
N PHE A 109 11.44 8.55 1.81
CA PHE A 109 12.53 8.30 2.76
C PHE A 109 12.34 8.97 4.13
N SER A 110 11.27 9.76 4.30
CA SER A 110 10.94 10.37 5.61
C SER A 110 10.50 9.33 6.65
N GLN A 111 10.16 8.12 6.19
CA GLN A 111 9.70 7.00 6.99
C GLN A 111 10.72 5.86 6.98
N PRO A 112 10.76 5.04 8.04
CA PRO A 112 11.62 3.86 8.03
C PRO A 112 11.18 2.90 6.92
N MET A 113 12.14 2.39 6.16
CA MET A 113 11.91 1.33 5.19
C MET A 113 11.76 0.00 5.89
N ALA A 114 10.84 -0.83 5.39
CA ALA A 114 10.71 -2.21 5.80
C ALA A 114 11.51 -3.12 4.85
N THR A 115 11.94 -4.27 5.33
CA THR A 115 12.51 -5.30 4.46
C THR A 115 11.41 -6.13 3.79
N ALA A 116 11.74 -6.81 2.69
CA ALA A 116 10.82 -7.75 2.03
C ALA A 116 10.39 -8.88 2.99
N ASP A 117 11.31 -9.36 3.84
CA ASP A 117 11.03 -10.40 4.83
C ASP A 117 10.05 -9.94 5.90
N GLU A 118 10.13 -8.70 6.34
CA GLU A 118 9.16 -8.14 7.29
C GLU A 118 7.75 -8.08 6.68
N VAL A 119 7.65 -7.69 5.41
CA VAL A 119 6.37 -7.70 4.70
C VAL A 119 5.84 -9.13 4.53
N ALA A 120 6.71 -10.08 4.17
CA ALA A 120 6.34 -11.48 4.06
C ALA A 120 5.81 -12.05 5.40
N ARG A 121 6.49 -11.77 6.52
CA ARG A 121 6.01 -12.15 7.86
C ARG A 121 4.66 -11.52 8.20
N ALA A 122 4.43 -10.27 7.82
CA ALA A 122 3.15 -9.61 8.03
C ALA A 122 2.02 -10.24 7.21
N ILE A 123 2.31 -10.71 5.98
CA ILE A 123 1.37 -11.45 5.14
C ILE A 123 1.02 -12.78 5.81
N VAL A 124 2.01 -13.58 6.20
CA VAL A 124 1.80 -14.87 6.88
C VAL A 124 0.99 -14.70 8.15
N ALA A 125 1.36 -13.75 9.01
CA ALA A 125 0.60 -13.46 10.22
C ALA A 125 -0.85 -13.04 9.95
N SER A 126 -1.12 -12.36 8.82
CA SER A 126 -2.49 -12.00 8.42
C SER A 126 -3.30 -13.19 7.92
N LEU A 127 -2.64 -14.21 7.33
CA LEU A 127 -3.29 -15.48 6.98
C LEU A 127 -3.71 -16.26 8.24
N GLU A 128 -2.90 -16.20 9.30
CA GLU A 128 -3.12 -16.96 10.54
C GLU A 128 -4.20 -16.36 11.44
N ASP A 129 -4.18 -15.04 11.64
CA ASP A 129 -5.08 -14.37 12.60
C ASP A 129 -6.27 -13.64 11.96
N GLY A 130 -6.30 -13.52 10.64
CA GLY A 130 -7.38 -12.86 9.91
C GLY A 130 -7.54 -11.37 10.22
N LYS A 131 -6.51 -10.71 10.78
CA LYS A 131 -6.56 -9.30 11.12
C LYS A 131 -6.85 -8.47 9.89
N ARG A 132 -7.90 -7.66 9.95
CA ARG A 132 -8.45 -6.90 8.82
C ARG A 132 -7.42 -6.02 8.10
N GLU A 133 -6.53 -5.34 8.83
CA GLU A 133 -5.43 -4.56 8.26
C GLU A 133 -4.20 -4.58 9.15
N ARG A 134 -3.03 -4.81 8.53
CA ARG A 134 -1.71 -4.63 9.14
C ARG A 134 -1.01 -3.46 8.49
N VAL A 135 -0.74 -2.44 9.26
CA VAL A 135 0.16 -1.36 8.88
C VAL A 135 1.53 -1.68 9.43
N MET A 136 2.55 -1.72 8.57
CA MET A 136 3.91 -2.16 8.96
C MET A 136 4.54 -1.28 10.03
N ASN A 137 4.28 0.03 9.99
CA ASN A 137 4.73 0.97 11.02
C ASN A 137 3.51 1.72 11.56
N PHE A 138 3.19 1.51 12.83
CA PHE A 138 2.03 2.10 13.48
C PHE A 138 2.06 3.64 13.44
N ALA A 139 3.21 4.25 13.75
CA ALA A 139 3.34 5.69 13.77
C ALA A 139 3.14 6.29 12.36
N SER A 140 3.71 5.66 11.33
CA SER A 140 3.51 6.06 9.93
C SER A 140 2.05 5.89 9.51
N GLY A 141 1.40 4.82 9.92
CA GLY A 141 -0.02 4.59 9.65
C GLY A 141 -0.95 5.60 10.30
N LEU A 142 -0.65 5.97 11.54
CA LEU A 142 -1.39 7.01 12.28
C LEU A 142 -1.18 8.37 11.63
N LEU A 143 0.06 8.73 11.31
CA LEU A 143 0.40 9.97 10.61
C LEU A 143 -0.32 10.06 9.25
N ALA A 144 -0.31 8.98 8.47
CA ALA A 144 -1.02 8.91 7.19
C ALA A 144 -2.53 9.14 7.37
N HIS A 145 -3.13 8.55 8.40
CA HIS A 145 -4.55 8.73 8.69
C HIS A 145 -4.89 10.17 9.10
N VAL A 146 -4.11 10.76 10.00
CA VAL A 146 -4.26 12.17 10.41
C VAL A 146 -4.06 13.11 9.22
N ALA A 147 -3.02 12.87 8.41
CA ALA A 147 -2.73 13.67 7.22
C ALA A 147 -3.85 13.60 6.16
N TYR A 148 -4.55 12.47 6.06
CA TYR A 148 -5.70 12.32 5.18
C TYR A 148 -6.92 13.09 5.69
N LEU A 149 -7.23 13.00 6.98
CA LEU A 149 -8.39 13.66 7.58
C LEU A 149 -8.19 15.18 7.77
N ALA A 150 -6.95 15.64 7.87
CA ALA A 150 -6.60 17.04 8.11
C ALA A 150 -5.55 17.51 7.08
N PRO A 151 -5.97 17.89 5.85
CA PRO A 151 -5.06 18.30 4.78
C PRO A 151 -4.19 19.51 5.15
N SER A 152 -4.67 20.40 6.01
CA SER A 152 -3.90 21.55 6.52
C SER A 152 -2.70 21.10 7.37
N ILE A 153 -2.87 20.09 8.22
CA ILE A 153 -1.77 19.49 9.01
C ILE A 153 -0.76 18.82 8.06
N ARG A 154 -1.25 18.11 7.04
CA ARG A 154 -0.38 17.52 6.01
C ARG A 154 0.46 18.59 5.32
N ALA A 155 -0.15 19.68 4.89
CA ALA A 155 0.54 20.79 4.22
C ALA A 155 1.60 21.42 5.13
N ALA A 156 1.32 21.61 6.40
CA ALA A 156 2.25 22.17 7.39
C ALA A 156 3.45 21.22 7.68
N LEU A 157 3.21 19.90 7.71
CA LEU A 157 4.26 18.91 7.97
C LEU A 157 5.11 18.58 6.75
N LYS A 158 4.60 18.77 5.53
CA LYS A 158 5.25 18.38 4.28
C LYS A 158 6.70 18.87 4.17
N PRO A 159 7.04 20.16 4.37
CA PRO A 159 8.42 20.62 4.23
C PRO A 159 9.40 19.94 5.19
N SER A 160 8.97 19.70 6.42
CA SER A 160 9.78 19.02 7.44
C SER A 160 10.02 17.53 7.08
N LEU A 161 8.98 16.86 6.58
CA LEU A 161 9.10 15.47 6.16
C LEU A 161 9.97 15.31 4.90
N GLU A 162 9.86 16.21 3.94
CA GLU A 162 10.72 16.24 2.75
C GLU A 162 12.20 16.50 3.12
N ALA A 163 12.46 17.44 4.01
CA ALA A 163 13.82 17.71 4.49
C ALA A 163 14.42 16.48 5.23
N LYS A 164 13.62 15.82 6.07
CA LYS A 164 14.02 14.58 6.74
C LYS A 164 14.30 13.47 5.71
N GLY A 165 13.42 13.31 4.73
CA GLY A 165 13.55 12.29 3.70
C GLY A 165 14.77 12.52 2.81
N ARG A 166 15.06 13.75 2.41
CA ARG A 166 16.25 14.12 1.65
C ARG A 166 17.51 13.69 2.36
N LYS A 167 17.62 14.02 3.64
CA LYS A 167 18.78 13.63 4.47
C LYS A 167 18.92 12.10 4.58
N ALA A 168 17.81 11.39 4.69
CA ALA A 168 17.82 9.94 4.74
C ALA A 168 18.20 9.32 3.38
N LYS A 169 17.71 9.90 2.26
CA LYS A 169 18.00 9.46 0.89
C LYS A 169 19.49 9.58 0.56
N GLU A 170 20.16 10.63 1.02
CA GLU A 170 21.61 10.83 0.86
C GLU A 170 22.44 9.65 1.37
N HIS A 171 21.97 9.00 2.45
CA HIS A 171 22.63 7.83 3.02
C HIS A 171 22.59 6.59 2.10
N TYR A 172 21.58 6.49 1.25
CA TYR A 172 21.46 5.40 0.27
C TYR A 172 22.16 5.70 -1.06
N LEU A 173 22.56 6.95 -1.29
CA LEU A 173 23.30 7.37 -2.48
C LEU A 173 24.83 7.39 -2.27
N ALA A 174 25.28 7.34 -1.02
CA ALA A 174 26.69 7.31 -0.62
C ALA A 174 27.26 5.89 -0.64
#